data_727d65d86979cbf1ba20af711441b12c
#
_entry.id   727d65d86979cbf1ba20af711441b12c
#
_cell.length_a   1.000
_cell.length_b   1.000
_cell.length_c   1.000
_cell.angle_alpha   90.00
_cell.angle_beta   90.00
_cell.angle_gamma   90.00
#
_symmetry.space_group_name_H-M   'P 1'
#
loop_
_entity.id
_entity.type
_entity.pdbx_description
1 polymer ?
#
loop_
_entity_poly.entity_id
_entity_poly.type
_entity_poly.pdbx_seq_one_letter_code
_entity_poly.pdbx_strand_id
1 'polypeptide(L)'
;MEAYLDNSATTRCSERAKNKMVQILTEDYGNPSSLHNMGKTAEDYIKEAKEQIAKTLRCDEKEIIFTSGGTESNNMALIYGALANKRQGKHIITTAIEHASVQAPLAYLKELGYEIT
;
A
#
# COMPACT_ATOMS: atom_id res chain seq x y z
N MET A 1 3.73 -34.45 7.85
CA MET A 1 4.31 -33.16 7.39
C MET A 1 3.13 -32.29 7.02
N GLU A 2 2.99 -31.12 7.66
CA GLU A 2 1.92 -30.19 7.37
C GLU A 2 2.44 -29.17 6.35
N ALA A 3 1.70 -28.91 5.27
CA ALA A 3 2.05 -27.95 4.24
C ALA A 3 0.99 -26.80 4.24
N TYR A 4 1.45 -25.56 4.41
CA TYR A 4 0.59 -24.40 4.30
C TYR A 4 0.50 -23.94 2.84
N LEU A 5 -0.69 -24.05 2.24
CA LEU A 5 -0.93 -23.77 0.83
C LEU A 5 -1.78 -22.49 0.57
N ASP A 6 -2.11 -21.76 1.62
CA ASP A 6 -2.98 -20.55 1.54
C ASP A 6 -2.16 -19.25 1.61
N ASN A 7 -1.06 -19.19 0.85
CA ASN A 7 -0.20 -17.99 0.83
C ASN A 7 -0.85 -16.77 0.14
N SER A 8 -1.98 -16.94 -0.54
CA SER A 8 -2.78 -15.82 -1.06
C SER A 8 -3.48 -15.04 0.06
N ALA A 9 -3.83 -15.70 1.16
CA ALA A 9 -4.44 -15.05 2.32
C ALA A 9 -3.38 -14.47 3.26
N THR A 10 -2.38 -15.27 3.65
CA THR A 10 -1.30 -14.86 4.56
C THR A 10 0.02 -15.54 4.20
N THR A 11 1.12 -14.88 4.51
CA THR A 11 2.46 -15.43 4.28
C THR A 11 3.27 -15.35 5.57
N ARG A 12 4.02 -16.41 5.86
CA ARG A 12 4.94 -16.42 7.01
C ARG A 12 5.97 -15.30 6.88
N CYS A 13 6.10 -14.49 7.93
CA CYS A 13 7.12 -13.46 8.01
C CYS A 13 8.53 -14.09 7.93
N SER A 14 9.40 -13.56 7.09
CA SER A 14 10.79 -14.00 7.00
C SER A 14 11.55 -13.61 8.26
N GLU A 15 12.58 -14.39 8.62
CA GLU A 15 13.45 -14.08 9.77
C GLU A 15 14.09 -12.68 9.64
N ARG A 16 14.48 -12.28 8.43
CA ARG A 16 15.06 -10.96 8.17
C ARG A 16 14.04 -9.84 8.47
N ALA A 17 12.81 -9.97 8.00
CA ALA A 17 11.76 -8.99 8.26
C ALA A 17 11.39 -8.94 9.74
N LYS A 18 11.24 -10.11 10.40
CA LYS A 18 10.99 -10.21 11.84
C LYS A 18 12.07 -9.49 12.65
N ASN A 19 13.34 -9.75 12.38
CA ASN A 19 14.44 -9.16 13.12
C ASN A 19 14.48 -7.63 12.92
N LYS A 20 14.22 -7.14 11.72
CA LYS A 20 14.13 -5.70 11.45
C LYS A 20 12.95 -5.06 12.18
N MET A 21 11.79 -5.70 12.22
CA MET A 21 10.63 -5.23 12.97
C MET A 21 10.92 -5.16 14.47
N VAL A 22 11.54 -6.20 15.04
CA VAL A 22 11.92 -6.21 16.46
C VAL A 22 12.88 -5.06 16.76
N GLN A 23 13.94 -4.87 15.97
CA GLN A 23 14.89 -3.77 16.12
C GLN A 23 14.17 -2.42 16.13
N ILE A 24 13.31 -2.14 15.15
CA ILE A 24 12.60 -0.85 15.05
C ILE A 24 11.67 -0.66 16.24
N LEU A 25 10.96 -1.71 16.68
CA LEU A 25 10.00 -1.60 17.79
C LEU A 25 10.67 -1.43 19.17
N THR A 26 11.89 -1.91 19.34
CA THR A 26 12.55 -1.97 20.65
C THR A 26 13.71 -0.97 20.80
N GLU A 27 14.39 -0.62 19.71
CA GLU A 27 15.61 0.19 19.73
C GLU A 27 15.41 1.51 18.96
N ASP A 28 14.89 1.46 17.73
CA ASP A 28 14.81 2.59 16.80
C ASP A 28 13.37 3.14 16.67
N TYR A 29 12.61 3.15 17.76
CA TYR A 29 11.18 3.46 17.81
C TYR A 29 10.83 4.95 17.66
N GLY A 30 11.74 5.78 17.15
CA GLY A 30 11.54 7.21 16.98
C GLY A 30 10.38 7.55 16.01
N ASN A 31 9.71 8.67 16.28
CA ASN A 31 8.74 9.19 15.32
C ASN A 31 9.46 9.81 14.11
N PRO A 32 9.24 9.33 12.87
CA PRO A 32 9.93 9.84 11.69
C PRO A 32 9.66 11.33 11.37
N SER A 33 8.62 11.92 11.97
CA SER A 33 8.33 13.35 11.85
C SER A 33 9.05 14.22 12.87
N SER A 34 9.81 13.63 13.79
CA SER A 34 10.55 14.36 14.83
C SER A 34 11.92 14.79 14.34
N LEU A 35 12.36 16.02 14.72
CA LEU A 35 13.62 16.61 14.26
C LEU A 35 14.87 16.17 15.04
N HIS A 36 14.72 15.33 16.06
CA HIS A 36 15.86 14.79 16.83
C HIS A 36 16.41 13.49 16.22
N ASN A 37 17.57 13.03 16.68
CA ASN A 37 18.29 11.90 16.08
C ASN A 37 17.46 10.62 15.94
N MET A 38 16.64 10.26 16.94
CA MET A 38 15.79 9.06 16.84
C MET A 38 14.72 9.20 15.72
N GLY A 39 14.17 10.42 15.54
CA GLY A 39 13.26 10.70 14.44
C GLY A 39 13.96 10.57 13.09
N LYS A 40 15.18 11.10 12.99
CA LYS A 40 16.00 10.98 11.78
C LYS A 40 16.29 9.52 11.43
N THR A 41 16.67 8.69 12.40
CA THR A 41 16.88 7.25 12.20
C THR A 41 15.60 6.57 11.67
N ALA A 42 14.45 6.89 12.24
CA ALA A 42 13.17 6.33 11.77
C ALA A 42 12.80 6.80 10.35
N GLU A 43 13.04 8.06 10.01
CA GLU A 43 12.88 8.62 8.66
C GLU A 43 13.77 7.89 7.65
N ASP A 44 15.03 7.64 7.99
CA ASP A 44 15.99 6.97 7.12
C ASP A 44 15.54 5.53 6.79
N TYR A 45 14.92 4.79 7.72
CA TYR A 45 14.31 3.49 7.41
C TYR A 45 13.20 3.58 6.38
N ILE A 46 12.33 4.58 6.49
CA ILE A 46 11.23 4.77 5.54
C ILE A 46 11.79 5.11 4.16
N LYS A 47 12.80 5.99 4.11
CA LYS A 47 13.45 6.39 2.87
C LYS A 47 14.13 5.20 2.20
N GLU A 48 14.95 4.45 2.92
CA GLU A 48 15.59 3.24 2.43
C GLU A 48 14.57 2.23 1.85
N ALA A 49 13.47 2.02 2.56
CA ALA A 49 12.42 1.12 2.10
C ALA A 49 11.78 1.61 0.79
N LYS A 50 11.48 2.92 0.67
CA LYS A 50 10.97 3.51 -0.58
C LYS A 50 11.94 3.35 -1.73
N GLU A 51 13.23 3.66 -1.53
CA GLU A 51 14.27 3.51 -2.53
C GLU A 51 14.38 2.06 -3.05
N GLN A 52 14.35 1.08 -2.14
CA GLN A 52 14.41 -0.35 -2.51
C GLN A 52 13.18 -0.79 -3.32
N ILE A 53 11.98 -0.38 -2.93
CA ILE A 53 10.73 -0.69 -3.64
C ILE A 53 10.73 0.00 -5.00
N ALA A 54 11.05 1.28 -5.06
CA ALA A 54 11.09 2.07 -6.30
C ALA A 54 12.08 1.47 -7.31
N LYS A 55 13.26 1.03 -6.85
CA LYS A 55 14.23 0.32 -7.70
C LYS A 55 13.67 -0.97 -8.28
N THR A 56 12.91 -1.73 -7.48
CA THR A 56 12.27 -2.98 -7.94
C THR A 56 11.19 -2.71 -8.97
N LEU A 57 10.38 -1.65 -8.77
CA LEU A 57 9.30 -1.24 -9.65
C LEU A 57 9.75 -0.35 -10.83
N ARG A 58 11.00 0.10 -10.83
CA ARG A 58 11.58 1.03 -11.82
C ARG A 58 10.81 2.35 -11.89
N CYS A 59 10.48 2.93 -10.73
CA CYS A 59 9.78 4.20 -10.59
C CYS A 59 10.56 5.15 -9.66
N ASP A 60 10.07 6.39 -9.48
CA ASP A 60 10.63 7.34 -8.51
C ASP A 60 10.19 6.96 -7.08
N GLU A 61 11.06 7.16 -6.07
CA GLU A 61 10.73 6.91 -4.66
C GLU A 61 9.53 7.72 -4.16
N LYS A 62 9.28 8.88 -4.78
CA LYS A 62 8.14 9.74 -4.47
C LYS A 62 6.80 9.15 -4.91
N GLU A 63 6.83 8.19 -5.84
CA GLU A 63 5.64 7.47 -6.29
C GLU A 63 5.25 6.34 -5.33
N ILE A 64 6.11 6.02 -4.34
CA ILE A 64 5.82 5.00 -3.33
C ILE A 64 5.10 5.63 -2.15
N ILE A 65 3.88 5.17 -1.90
CA ILE A 65 3.04 5.61 -0.79
C ILE A 65 2.77 4.41 0.12
N PHE A 66 3.17 4.51 1.38
CA PHE A 66 2.81 3.52 2.40
C PHE A 66 1.40 3.78 2.92
N THR A 67 0.63 2.71 3.07
CA THR A 67 -0.73 2.72 3.59
C THR A 67 -0.86 1.73 4.74
N SER A 68 -1.97 1.77 5.46
CA SER A 68 -2.25 0.83 6.55
C SER A 68 -2.54 -0.60 6.06
N GLY A 69 -2.82 -0.78 4.77
CA GLY A 69 -3.10 -2.09 4.18
C GLY A 69 -3.72 -2.02 2.80
N GLY A 70 -3.98 -3.19 2.21
CA GLY A 70 -4.51 -3.32 0.84
C GLY A 70 -5.84 -2.60 0.62
N THR A 71 -6.71 -2.57 1.62
CA THR A 71 -8.00 -1.86 1.53
C THR A 71 -7.80 -0.37 1.31
N GLU A 72 -6.92 0.28 2.08
CA GLU A 72 -6.60 1.69 1.89
C GLU A 72 -5.94 1.94 0.54
N SER A 73 -4.98 1.10 0.16
CA SER A 73 -4.31 1.19 -1.14
C SER A 73 -5.30 1.12 -2.30
N ASN A 74 -6.22 0.15 -2.27
CA ASN A 74 -7.23 -0.01 -3.32
C ASN A 74 -8.19 1.19 -3.37
N ASN A 75 -8.63 1.70 -2.22
CA ASN A 75 -9.48 2.89 -2.17
C ASN A 75 -8.75 4.13 -2.72
N MET A 76 -7.49 4.34 -2.34
CA MET A 76 -6.68 5.44 -2.87
C MET A 76 -6.53 5.34 -4.38
N ALA A 77 -6.12 4.18 -4.90
CA ALA A 77 -5.90 3.98 -6.33
C ALA A 77 -7.17 4.16 -7.15
N LEU A 78 -8.28 3.57 -6.71
CA LEU A 78 -9.54 3.59 -7.47
C LEU A 78 -10.26 4.93 -7.34
N ILE A 79 -10.52 5.42 -6.13
CA ILE A 79 -11.31 6.64 -5.94
C ILE A 79 -10.52 7.86 -6.39
N TYR A 80 -9.31 8.06 -5.87
CA TYR A 80 -8.54 9.25 -6.21
C TYR A 80 -8.02 9.20 -7.65
N GLY A 81 -7.66 8.01 -8.17
CA GLY A 81 -7.30 7.82 -9.57
C GLY A 81 -8.44 8.20 -10.52
N ALA A 82 -9.66 7.72 -10.24
CA ALA A 82 -10.85 8.07 -11.02
C ALA A 82 -11.17 9.57 -10.94
N LEU A 83 -11.18 10.16 -9.75
CA LEU A 83 -11.49 11.56 -9.56
C LEU A 83 -10.45 12.50 -10.20
N ALA A 84 -9.16 12.15 -10.12
CA ALA A 84 -8.09 12.92 -10.76
C ALA A 84 -8.23 12.91 -12.29
N ASN A 85 -8.69 11.81 -12.86
CA ASN A 85 -8.83 11.64 -14.31
C ASN A 85 -10.27 11.87 -14.84
N LYS A 86 -11.17 12.42 -14.05
CA LYS A 86 -12.60 12.59 -14.39
C LYS A 86 -12.89 13.35 -15.70
N ARG A 87 -11.92 14.15 -16.18
CA ARG A 87 -12.03 14.88 -17.46
C ARG A 87 -11.69 14.01 -18.66
N GLN A 88 -10.99 12.89 -18.48
CA GLN A 88 -10.62 11.97 -19.55
C GLN A 88 -11.69 10.91 -19.81
N GLY A 89 -12.50 10.61 -18.81
CA GLY A 89 -13.60 9.66 -18.92
C GLY A 89 -14.15 9.26 -17.56
N LYS A 90 -15.28 8.58 -17.57
CA LYS A 90 -15.95 8.06 -16.37
C LYS A 90 -16.37 6.58 -16.55
N HIS A 91 -15.61 5.82 -17.31
CA HIS A 91 -15.85 4.39 -17.48
C HIS A 91 -14.70 3.58 -16.89
N ILE A 92 -15.01 2.61 -16.05
CA ILE A 92 -14.07 1.73 -15.38
C ILE A 92 -14.42 0.29 -15.69
N ILE A 93 -13.45 -0.50 -16.10
CA ILE A 93 -13.59 -1.93 -16.37
C ILE A 93 -12.98 -2.69 -15.19
N THR A 94 -13.72 -3.70 -14.70
CA THR A 94 -13.30 -4.53 -13.56
C THR A 94 -13.69 -6.00 -13.81
N THR A 95 -13.39 -6.88 -12.85
CA THR A 95 -13.86 -8.27 -12.87
C THR A 95 -14.94 -8.50 -11.82
N ALA A 96 -15.79 -9.51 -12.04
CA ALA A 96 -16.84 -9.88 -11.09
C ALA A 96 -16.31 -10.61 -9.84
N ILE A 97 -15.03 -11.02 -9.85
CA ILE A 97 -14.41 -11.82 -8.79
C ILE A 97 -13.47 -11.02 -7.89
N GLU A 98 -13.54 -9.68 -7.96
CA GLU A 98 -12.69 -8.81 -7.16
C GLU A 98 -12.96 -8.91 -5.67
N HIS A 99 -11.93 -8.65 -4.88
CA HIS A 99 -12.04 -8.54 -3.42
C HIS A 99 -12.96 -7.37 -3.03
N ALA A 100 -13.63 -7.47 -1.88
CA ALA A 100 -14.55 -6.43 -1.38
C ALA A 100 -13.92 -5.03 -1.29
N SER A 101 -12.61 -4.93 -1.05
CA SER A 101 -11.87 -3.66 -1.04
C SER A 101 -11.76 -2.97 -2.41
N VAL A 102 -12.04 -3.69 -3.50
CA VAL A 102 -12.16 -3.17 -4.87
C VAL A 102 -13.62 -2.91 -5.21
N GLN A 103 -14.52 -3.84 -4.86
CA GLN A 103 -15.94 -3.71 -5.18
C GLN A 103 -16.60 -2.51 -4.48
N ALA A 104 -16.28 -2.26 -3.21
CA ALA A 104 -16.87 -1.17 -2.45
C ALA A 104 -16.54 0.23 -3.04
N PRO A 105 -15.27 0.58 -3.33
CA PRO A 105 -14.96 1.85 -3.98
C PRO A 105 -15.55 1.97 -5.39
N LEU A 106 -15.70 0.88 -6.13
CA LEU A 106 -16.37 0.90 -7.44
C LEU A 106 -17.88 1.18 -7.31
N ALA A 107 -18.54 0.59 -6.31
CA ALA A 107 -19.95 0.91 -6.01
C ALA A 107 -20.12 2.40 -5.67
N TYR A 108 -19.23 2.96 -4.84
CA TYR A 108 -19.21 4.39 -4.53
C TYR A 108 -18.99 5.26 -5.80
N LEU A 109 -18.05 4.89 -6.67
CA LEU A 109 -17.82 5.62 -7.91
C LEU A 109 -19.04 5.55 -8.85
N LYS A 110 -19.77 4.44 -8.86
CA LYS A 110 -21.03 4.32 -9.61
C LYS A 110 -22.09 5.32 -9.13
N GLU A 111 -22.20 5.55 -7.81
CA GLU A 111 -23.08 6.59 -7.24
C GLU A 111 -22.66 8.01 -7.68
N LEU A 112 -21.35 8.22 -7.93
CA LEU A 112 -20.80 9.47 -8.48
C LEU A 112 -20.94 9.60 -10.00
N GLY A 113 -21.65 8.66 -10.65
CA GLY A 113 -21.95 8.70 -12.09
C GLY A 113 -20.83 8.13 -12.96
N TYR A 114 -20.01 7.22 -12.43
CA TYR A 114 -19.09 6.42 -13.24
C TYR A 114 -19.83 5.18 -13.76
N GLU A 115 -19.56 4.81 -14.99
CA GLU A 115 -19.98 3.54 -15.59
C GLU A 115 -18.99 2.46 -15.15
N ILE A 116 -19.51 1.33 -14.64
CA ILE A 116 -18.70 0.19 -14.20
C ILE A 116 -19.12 -1.04 -15.02
N THR A 117 -18.17 -1.62 -15.72
CA THR A 117 -18.34 -2.84 -16.55
C THR A 117 -17.45 -3.96 -16.04
#